data_a32624ac0dd0310b8c4d620159c4df8d
#
_entry.id   a32624ac0dd0310b8c4d620159c4df8d
#
_cell.length_a   1.000
_cell.length_b   1.000
_cell.length_c   1.000
_cell.angle_alpha   90.00
_cell.angle_beta   90.00
_cell.angle_gamma   90.00
#
_symmetry.space_group_name_H-M   'P 1'
#
loop_
_entity.id
_entity.type
_entity.pdbx_description
1 polymer ?
#
loop_
_entity_poly.entity_id
_entity_poly.type
_entity_poly.pdbx_seq_one_letter_code
_entity_poly.pdbx_strand_id
1 'polypeptide(L)'
;MDQQYSSILLENAVNEFAKLPGIGRKTALRLVLHLLRQEEGEAEKFGNTIIKLCKEIKRCHICHNISDSDTCTICGDPSRDASTLCVVENVKEVMVVENTRQFHGLYHVLGGVISPMDGIGPADLEIESLVDRVASGGIKEVILALSATMEGDTTNFYIFRKLSLIHI
;
A
#
# COMPACT_ATOMS: atom_id res chain seq x y z
N MET A 1 -27.81 2.70 -22.55
CA MET A 1 -29.10 2.63 -21.84
C MET A 1 -28.88 3.15 -20.45
N ASP A 2 -29.36 4.35 -20.17
CA ASP A 2 -29.32 4.90 -18.81
C ASP A 2 -30.30 4.11 -17.96
N GLN A 3 -29.76 3.48 -16.91
CA GLN A 3 -30.57 2.71 -15.98
C GLN A 3 -31.30 3.70 -15.07
N GLN A 4 -32.60 3.81 -15.22
CA GLN A 4 -33.43 4.70 -14.41
C GLN A 4 -33.65 4.06 -13.03
N TYR A 5 -33.17 4.72 -11.98
CA TYR A 5 -33.33 4.28 -10.59
C TYR A 5 -34.62 4.84 -10.00
N SER A 6 -35.35 4.04 -9.24
CA SER A 6 -36.58 4.44 -8.54
C SER A 6 -36.34 5.36 -7.32
N SER A 7 -35.10 5.53 -6.92
CA SER A 7 -34.69 6.30 -5.73
C SER A 7 -33.35 6.96 -5.96
N ILE A 8 -33.26 8.26 -5.63
CA ILE A 8 -32.02 9.05 -5.64
C ILE A 8 -31.01 8.47 -4.64
N LEU A 9 -31.45 7.97 -3.49
CA LEU A 9 -30.56 7.36 -2.50
C LEU A 9 -29.91 6.10 -3.04
N LEU A 10 -30.68 5.27 -3.76
CA LEU A 10 -30.16 4.08 -4.42
C LEU A 10 -29.15 4.46 -5.51
N GLU A 11 -29.45 5.45 -6.33
CA GLU A 11 -28.56 5.92 -7.39
C GLU A 11 -27.24 6.45 -6.83
N ASN A 12 -27.28 7.27 -5.80
CA ASN A 12 -26.08 7.80 -5.14
C ASN A 12 -25.20 6.68 -4.60
N ALA A 13 -25.76 5.70 -3.90
CA ALA A 13 -25.01 4.57 -3.38
C ALA A 13 -24.37 3.74 -4.51
N VAL A 14 -25.10 3.47 -5.59
CA VAL A 14 -24.57 2.75 -6.75
C VAL A 14 -23.43 3.54 -7.41
N ASN A 15 -23.56 4.85 -7.53
CA ASN A 15 -22.51 5.68 -8.10
C ASN A 15 -21.23 5.66 -7.25
N GLU A 16 -21.32 5.69 -5.90
CA GLU A 16 -20.15 5.61 -5.02
C GLU A 16 -19.46 4.23 -5.13
N PHE A 17 -20.22 3.14 -5.15
CA PHE A 17 -19.63 1.81 -5.35
C PHE A 17 -18.99 1.67 -6.75
N ALA A 18 -19.57 2.29 -7.77
CA ALA A 18 -19.05 2.24 -9.15
C ALA A 18 -17.76 3.06 -9.37
N LYS A 19 -17.37 3.92 -8.41
CA LYS A 19 -16.06 4.61 -8.43
C LYS A 19 -14.91 3.69 -8.03
N LEU A 20 -15.20 2.56 -7.38
CA LEU A 20 -14.18 1.62 -6.97
C LEU A 20 -13.60 0.89 -8.19
N PRO A 21 -12.26 0.73 -8.27
CA PRO A 21 -11.62 0.08 -9.41
C PRO A 21 -12.14 -1.35 -9.58
N GLY A 22 -12.48 -1.71 -10.83
CA GLY A 22 -13.04 -3.02 -11.15
C GLY A 22 -14.54 -3.20 -10.83
N ILE A 23 -15.21 -2.20 -10.27
CA ILE A 23 -16.64 -2.24 -9.97
C ILE A 23 -17.43 -1.50 -11.04
N GLY A 24 -18.07 -2.26 -11.96
CA GLY A 24 -19.03 -1.70 -12.91
C GLY A 24 -20.40 -1.46 -12.28
N ARG A 25 -21.23 -0.60 -12.91
CA ARG A 25 -22.58 -0.24 -12.41
C ARG A 25 -23.46 -1.42 -12.05
N LYS A 26 -23.43 -2.51 -12.83
CA LYS A 26 -24.21 -3.72 -12.57
C LYS A 26 -23.79 -4.41 -11.27
N THR A 27 -22.48 -4.48 -11.03
CA THR A 27 -21.92 -5.03 -9.78
C THR A 27 -22.22 -4.11 -8.60
N ALA A 28 -22.05 -2.79 -8.77
CA ALA A 28 -22.38 -1.79 -7.75
C ALA A 28 -23.84 -1.92 -7.31
N LEU A 29 -24.80 -1.99 -8.23
CA LEU A 29 -26.22 -2.18 -7.90
C LEU A 29 -26.44 -3.46 -7.10
N ARG A 30 -25.83 -4.57 -7.50
CA ARG A 30 -25.95 -5.85 -6.76
C ARG A 30 -25.43 -5.74 -5.33
N LEU A 31 -24.31 -5.05 -5.12
CA LEU A 31 -23.70 -4.82 -3.79
C LEU A 31 -24.62 -3.95 -2.92
N VAL A 32 -25.15 -2.84 -3.47
CA VAL A 32 -26.07 -1.96 -2.74
C VAL A 32 -27.33 -2.68 -2.34
N LEU A 33 -27.94 -3.44 -3.27
CA LEU A 33 -29.14 -4.23 -2.98
C LEU A 33 -28.86 -5.35 -1.96
N HIS A 34 -27.64 -5.87 -1.90
CA HIS A 34 -27.25 -6.82 -0.87
C HIS A 34 -27.22 -6.15 0.51
N LEU A 35 -26.61 -4.95 0.63
CA LEU A 35 -26.57 -4.20 1.89
C LEU A 35 -27.99 -3.85 2.40
N LEU A 36 -28.91 -3.51 1.49
CA LEU A 36 -30.30 -3.22 1.87
C LEU A 36 -31.08 -4.44 2.43
N ARG A 37 -30.57 -5.65 2.21
CA ARG A 37 -31.17 -6.90 2.73
C ARG A 37 -30.53 -7.38 4.03
N GLN A 38 -29.46 -6.72 4.49
CA GLN A 38 -28.81 -7.07 5.75
C GLN A 38 -29.70 -6.67 6.94
N GLU A 39 -29.37 -7.23 8.10
CA GLU A 39 -30.01 -6.85 9.36
C GLU A 39 -29.74 -5.37 9.69
N GLU A 40 -30.65 -4.80 10.48
CA GLU A 40 -30.54 -3.42 10.93
C GLU A 40 -29.19 -3.20 11.66
N GLY A 41 -28.44 -2.16 11.22
CA GLY A 41 -27.14 -1.83 11.78
C GLY A 41 -25.92 -2.43 11.04
N GLU A 42 -26.06 -3.47 10.22
CA GLU A 42 -24.92 -4.04 9.49
C GLU A 42 -24.39 -3.07 8.41
N ALA A 43 -25.25 -2.33 7.74
CA ALA A 43 -24.85 -1.30 6.79
C ALA A 43 -24.11 -0.14 7.49
N GLU A 44 -24.57 0.26 8.69
CA GLU A 44 -23.91 1.29 9.50
C GLU A 44 -22.53 0.80 9.97
N LYS A 45 -22.44 -0.42 10.48
CA LYS A 45 -21.17 -1.05 10.88
C LYS A 45 -20.18 -1.12 9.73
N PHE A 46 -20.63 -1.50 8.53
CA PHE A 46 -19.82 -1.53 7.32
C PHE A 46 -19.28 -0.12 6.99
N GLY A 47 -20.18 0.88 6.94
CA GLY A 47 -19.81 2.26 6.66
C GLY A 47 -18.82 2.81 7.69
N ASN A 48 -19.10 2.62 8.97
CA ASN A 48 -18.24 3.07 10.06
C ASN A 48 -16.87 2.40 10.05
N THR A 49 -16.79 1.12 9.68
CA THR A 49 -15.51 0.40 9.55
C THR A 49 -14.63 1.03 8.47
N ILE A 50 -15.19 1.34 7.30
CA ILE A 50 -14.43 1.99 6.22
C ILE A 50 -14.01 3.42 6.61
N ILE A 51 -14.92 4.18 7.21
CA ILE A 51 -14.63 5.55 7.69
C ILE A 51 -13.50 5.51 8.72
N LYS A 52 -13.56 4.60 9.69
CA LYS A 52 -12.54 4.43 10.71
C LYS A 52 -11.20 4.06 10.10
N LEU A 53 -11.17 3.08 9.21
CA LEU A 53 -9.97 2.69 8.48
C LEU A 53 -9.31 3.91 7.81
N CYS A 54 -10.08 4.67 7.01
CA CYS A 54 -9.53 5.81 6.27
C CYS A 54 -9.05 6.97 7.17
N LYS A 55 -9.63 7.12 8.37
CA LYS A 55 -9.27 8.20 9.29
C LYS A 55 -8.12 7.85 10.23
N GLU A 56 -8.02 6.59 10.66
CA GLU A 56 -7.14 6.18 11.75
C GLU A 56 -5.91 5.43 11.28
N ILE A 57 -5.93 4.88 10.05
CA ILE A 57 -4.77 4.17 9.52
C ILE A 57 -3.57 5.11 9.41
N LYS A 58 -2.43 4.64 9.89
CA LYS A 58 -1.15 5.35 9.86
C LYS A 58 -0.18 4.68 8.89
N ARG A 59 0.89 5.39 8.61
CA ARG A 59 2.09 4.80 7.98
C ARG A 59 3.17 4.68 9.05
N CYS A 60 3.82 3.51 9.07
CA CYS A 60 4.97 3.29 9.94
C CYS A 60 6.06 4.30 9.58
N HIS A 61 6.54 5.06 10.57
CA HIS A 61 7.56 6.08 10.34
C HIS A 61 8.94 5.50 9.93
N ILE A 62 9.15 4.18 10.12
CA ILE A 62 10.42 3.51 9.78
C ILE A 62 10.39 2.92 8.37
N CYS A 63 9.31 2.23 8.00
CA CYS A 63 9.25 1.43 6.76
C CYS A 63 8.14 1.85 5.79
N HIS A 64 7.32 2.82 6.14
CA HIS A 64 6.19 3.34 5.36
C HIS A 64 5.07 2.33 5.07
N ASN A 65 5.10 1.14 5.70
CA ASN A 65 3.98 0.20 5.65
C ASN A 65 2.76 0.76 6.40
N ILE A 66 1.56 0.28 6.09
CA ILE A 66 0.35 0.62 6.85
C ILE A 66 0.42 0.02 8.26
N SER A 67 -0.10 0.77 9.23
CA SER A 67 -0.05 0.40 10.65
C SER A 67 -1.16 1.09 11.44
N ASP A 68 -1.57 0.49 12.54
CA ASP A 68 -2.48 1.11 13.51
C ASP A 68 -1.74 2.05 14.48
N SER A 69 -0.41 1.99 14.50
CA SER A 69 0.48 2.76 15.37
C SER A 69 1.64 3.38 14.59
N ASP A 70 2.43 4.25 15.22
CA ASP A 70 3.55 4.93 14.57
C ASP A 70 4.66 3.97 14.12
N THR A 71 4.81 2.81 14.80
CA THR A 71 5.68 1.70 14.39
C THR A 71 4.84 0.47 14.12
N CYS A 72 4.99 -0.15 12.94
CA CYS A 72 4.27 -1.35 12.59
C CYS A 72 4.79 -2.58 13.35
N THR A 73 3.99 -3.65 13.37
CA THR A 73 4.32 -4.91 14.05
C THR A 73 5.62 -5.54 13.55
N ILE A 74 5.96 -5.36 12.26
CA ILE A 74 7.19 -5.89 11.67
C ILE A 74 8.42 -5.12 12.18
N CYS A 75 8.38 -3.79 12.16
CA CYS A 75 9.50 -2.97 12.64
C CYS A 75 9.66 -3.01 14.16
N GLY A 76 8.58 -3.29 14.89
CA GLY A 76 8.58 -3.42 16.35
C GLY A 76 8.94 -4.82 16.86
N ASP A 77 9.12 -5.81 15.98
CA ASP A 77 9.44 -7.18 16.36
C ASP A 77 10.96 -7.37 16.52
N PRO A 78 11.47 -7.56 17.76
CA PRO A 78 12.90 -7.71 18.02
C PRO A 78 13.48 -9.05 17.53
N SER A 79 12.63 -10.00 17.10
CA SER A 79 13.08 -11.28 16.57
C SER A 79 13.50 -11.18 15.09
N ARG A 80 13.21 -10.07 14.43
CA ARG A 80 13.53 -9.82 13.01
C ARG A 80 15.01 -9.50 12.82
N ASP A 81 15.55 -9.96 11.68
CA ASP A 81 16.90 -9.57 11.26
C ASP A 81 16.92 -8.12 10.77
N ALA A 82 17.39 -7.23 11.63
CA ALA A 82 17.49 -5.80 11.30
C ALA A 82 18.62 -5.48 10.28
N SER A 83 19.47 -6.46 9.95
CA SER A 83 20.56 -6.25 8.99
C SER A 83 20.17 -6.50 7.53
N THR A 84 19.01 -7.14 7.29
CA THR A 84 18.49 -7.44 5.95
C THR A 84 17.23 -6.61 5.68
N LEU A 85 17.25 -5.82 4.59
CA LEU A 85 16.17 -4.91 4.21
C LEU A 85 15.60 -5.27 2.84
N CYS A 86 14.32 -5.60 2.79
CA CYS A 86 13.58 -5.84 1.54
C CYS A 86 12.83 -4.57 1.13
N VAL A 87 13.18 -4.00 -0.02
CA VAL A 87 12.56 -2.81 -0.60
C VAL A 87 11.48 -3.27 -1.57
N VAL A 88 10.26 -2.78 -1.37
CA VAL A 88 9.07 -3.14 -2.16
C VAL A 88 8.34 -1.89 -2.65
N GLU A 89 7.54 -2.03 -3.71
CA GLU A 89 6.78 -0.92 -4.28
C GLU A 89 5.69 -0.42 -3.34
N ASN A 90 4.89 -1.35 -2.81
CA ASN A 90 3.73 -1.00 -2.01
C ASN A 90 3.43 -2.06 -0.94
N VAL A 91 2.44 -1.79 -0.12
CA VAL A 91 2.03 -2.62 1.03
C VAL A 91 1.58 -4.03 0.61
N LYS A 92 1.05 -4.19 -0.59
CA LYS A 92 0.58 -5.49 -1.09
C LYS A 92 1.73 -6.50 -1.19
N GLU A 93 2.91 -6.07 -1.66
CA GLU A 93 4.10 -6.92 -1.75
C GLU A 93 4.57 -7.35 -0.35
N VAL A 94 4.54 -6.44 0.65
CA VAL A 94 4.82 -6.83 2.04
C VAL A 94 3.92 -7.97 2.48
N MET A 95 2.60 -7.87 2.24
CA MET A 95 1.65 -8.91 2.60
C MET A 95 1.92 -10.24 1.86
N VAL A 96 2.30 -10.17 0.58
CA VAL A 96 2.61 -11.37 -0.21
C VAL A 96 3.84 -12.09 0.35
N VAL A 97 4.91 -11.35 0.63
CA VAL A 97 6.15 -11.93 1.18
C VAL A 97 5.93 -12.48 2.60
N GLU A 98 5.25 -11.74 3.48
CA GLU A 98 4.93 -12.18 4.84
C GLU A 98 4.09 -13.46 4.87
N ASN A 99 3.14 -13.61 3.93
CA ASN A 99 2.34 -14.83 3.82
C ASN A 99 3.16 -16.08 3.52
N THR A 100 4.36 -15.94 2.94
CA THR A 100 5.27 -17.08 2.70
C THR A 100 5.93 -17.57 3.99
N ARG A 101 6.02 -16.73 5.03
CA ARG A 101 6.73 -16.98 6.30
C ARG A 101 8.20 -17.38 6.13
N GLN A 102 8.83 -17.02 5.02
CA GLN A 102 10.22 -17.38 4.71
C GLN A 102 11.19 -16.22 4.92
N PHE A 103 10.69 -14.97 4.85
CA PHE A 103 11.51 -13.78 5.04
C PHE A 103 11.41 -13.28 6.49
N HIS A 104 12.57 -13.09 7.11
CA HIS A 104 12.68 -12.68 8.51
C HIS A 104 13.36 -11.31 8.69
N GLY A 105 13.67 -10.61 7.59
CA GLY A 105 14.22 -9.27 7.59
C GLY A 105 13.15 -8.18 7.79
N LEU A 106 13.57 -6.94 7.58
CA LEU A 106 12.72 -5.76 7.61
C LEU A 106 12.32 -5.31 6.20
N TYR A 107 11.32 -4.45 6.10
CA TYR A 107 10.86 -3.90 4.81
C TYR A 107 11.07 -2.40 4.72
N HIS A 108 11.05 -1.92 3.49
CA HIS A 108 10.89 -0.51 3.16
C HIS A 108 9.94 -0.38 1.97
N VAL A 109 8.84 0.34 2.15
CA VAL A 109 7.79 0.54 1.15
C VAL A 109 8.02 1.87 0.46
N LEU A 110 8.27 1.84 -0.86
CA LEU A 110 8.56 3.05 -1.65
C LEU A 110 7.32 3.92 -1.92
N GLY A 111 6.13 3.30 -1.96
CA GLY A 111 4.88 3.96 -2.34
C GLY A 111 4.60 3.93 -3.85
N GLY A 112 5.46 3.31 -4.65
CA GLY A 112 5.33 3.14 -6.10
C GLY A 112 6.66 2.91 -6.79
N VAL A 113 6.70 3.20 -8.09
CA VAL A 113 7.90 3.18 -8.94
C VAL A 113 8.04 4.51 -9.69
N ILE A 114 9.24 4.83 -10.13
CA ILE A 114 9.50 5.99 -10.99
C ILE A 114 8.78 5.75 -12.33
N SER A 115 7.78 6.57 -12.63
CA SER A 115 6.99 6.51 -13.86
C SER A 115 6.82 7.91 -14.44
N PRO A 116 7.71 8.35 -15.36
CA PRO A 116 7.58 9.65 -15.99
C PRO A 116 6.28 9.83 -16.77
N MET A 117 5.71 8.73 -17.30
CA MET A 117 4.44 8.77 -18.03
C MET A 117 3.26 9.10 -17.10
N ASP A 118 3.33 8.67 -15.84
CA ASP A 118 2.34 8.96 -14.80
C ASP A 118 2.70 10.21 -13.98
N GLY A 119 3.81 10.89 -14.31
CA GLY A 119 4.30 12.06 -13.59
C GLY A 119 4.93 11.75 -12.23
N ILE A 120 5.29 10.48 -11.97
CA ILE A 120 5.90 10.04 -10.70
C ILE A 120 7.42 10.11 -10.81
N GLY A 121 8.02 11.03 -10.08
CA GLY A 121 9.47 11.17 -9.96
C GLY A 121 10.04 10.56 -8.70
N PRO A 122 11.38 10.54 -8.55
CA PRO A 122 12.01 10.01 -7.33
C PRO A 122 11.63 10.73 -6.04
N ALA A 123 11.26 12.03 -6.12
CA ALA A 123 10.85 12.83 -4.98
C ALA A 123 9.43 12.50 -4.46
N ASP A 124 8.63 11.82 -5.30
CA ASP A 124 7.28 11.38 -4.93
C ASP A 124 7.28 10.03 -4.20
N LEU A 125 8.47 9.40 -4.11
CA LEU A 125 8.67 8.08 -3.52
C LEU A 125 9.55 8.17 -2.26
N GLU A 126 9.42 7.17 -1.38
CA GLU A 126 10.17 7.07 -0.13
C GLU A 126 11.63 6.59 -0.33
N ILE A 127 12.30 7.14 -1.37
CA ILE A 127 13.69 6.76 -1.73
C ILE A 127 14.69 7.47 -0.82
N GLU A 128 14.51 8.76 -0.52
CA GLU A 128 15.45 9.48 0.35
C GLU A 128 15.43 8.91 1.77
N SER A 129 14.25 8.57 2.30
CA SER A 129 14.13 7.90 3.61
C SER A 129 14.77 6.51 3.63
N LEU A 130 14.78 5.79 2.49
CA LEU A 130 15.54 4.54 2.33
C LEU A 130 17.05 4.81 2.43
N VAL A 131 17.53 5.81 1.71
CA VAL A 131 18.96 6.20 1.69
C VAL A 131 19.43 6.59 3.10
N ASP A 132 18.68 7.43 3.80
CA ASP A 132 18.97 7.86 5.17
C ASP A 132 18.98 6.66 6.13
N ARG A 133 18.06 5.73 5.98
CA ARG A 133 17.99 4.52 6.78
C ARG A 133 19.19 3.62 6.59
N VAL A 134 19.66 3.43 5.35
CA VAL A 134 20.85 2.64 5.06
C VAL A 134 22.11 3.38 5.56
N ALA A 135 22.19 4.68 5.36
CA ALA A 135 23.31 5.51 5.81
C ALA A 135 23.45 5.55 7.34
N SER A 136 22.35 5.40 8.09
CA SER A 136 22.39 5.35 9.57
C SER A 136 23.12 4.12 10.13
N GLY A 137 23.42 3.13 9.28
CA GLY A 137 24.17 1.92 9.58
C GLY A 137 23.30 0.78 10.12
N GLY A 138 23.92 -0.41 10.20
CA GLY A 138 23.25 -1.64 10.64
C GLY A 138 22.66 -2.48 9.52
N ILE A 139 22.34 -1.92 8.37
CA ILE A 139 21.89 -2.66 7.17
C ILE A 139 23.13 -3.22 6.45
N LYS A 140 23.17 -4.53 6.24
CA LYS A 140 24.24 -5.24 5.53
C LYS A 140 23.81 -5.68 4.13
N GLU A 141 22.52 -5.91 3.96
CA GLU A 141 21.94 -6.38 2.71
C GLU A 141 20.67 -5.63 2.38
N VAL A 142 20.55 -5.15 1.14
CA VAL A 142 19.34 -4.54 0.59
C VAL A 142 18.86 -5.39 -0.58
N ILE A 143 17.68 -5.95 -0.45
CA ILE A 143 17.00 -6.75 -1.49
C ILE A 143 16.02 -5.81 -2.20
N LEU A 144 16.24 -5.53 -3.49
CA LEU A 144 15.33 -4.73 -4.30
C LEU A 144 14.29 -5.68 -4.93
N ALA A 145 13.11 -5.77 -4.32
CA ALA A 145 12.01 -6.63 -4.73
C ALA A 145 10.92 -5.81 -5.46
N LEU A 146 11.32 -5.11 -6.51
CA LEU A 146 10.42 -4.33 -7.36
C LEU A 146 9.93 -5.14 -8.55
N SER A 147 8.88 -4.66 -9.24
CA SER A 147 8.33 -5.34 -10.41
C SER A 147 9.35 -5.47 -11.54
N ALA A 148 9.28 -6.56 -12.30
CA ALA A 148 10.09 -6.78 -13.51
C ALA A 148 9.49 -6.02 -14.71
N THR A 149 9.28 -4.71 -14.55
CA THR A 149 8.81 -3.78 -15.58
C THR A 149 9.89 -2.76 -15.87
N MET A 150 9.73 -1.99 -16.93
CA MET A 150 10.68 -0.92 -17.30
C MET A 150 10.79 0.15 -16.19
N GLU A 151 9.67 0.48 -15.56
CA GLU A 151 9.58 1.40 -14.42
C GLU A 151 10.28 0.83 -13.19
N GLY A 152 10.06 -0.46 -12.90
CA GLY A 152 10.72 -1.18 -11.80
C GLY A 152 12.24 -1.22 -12.00
N ASP A 153 12.71 -1.56 -13.19
CA ASP A 153 14.14 -1.57 -13.54
C ASP A 153 14.77 -0.17 -13.45
N THR A 154 14.05 0.86 -13.91
CA THR A 154 14.50 2.26 -13.79
C THR A 154 14.63 2.66 -12.32
N THR A 155 13.66 2.27 -11.50
CA THR A 155 13.66 2.55 -10.06
C THR A 155 14.79 1.79 -9.36
N ASN A 156 15.00 0.51 -9.69
CA ASN A 156 16.09 -0.31 -9.17
C ASN A 156 17.45 0.34 -9.47
N PHE A 157 17.66 0.78 -10.71
CA PHE A 157 18.92 1.42 -11.11
C PHE A 157 19.14 2.75 -10.37
N TYR A 158 18.09 3.54 -10.20
CA TYR A 158 18.19 4.80 -9.47
C TYR A 158 18.54 4.57 -8.00
N ILE A 159 17.87 3.64 -7.32
CA ILE A 159 18.15 3.28 -5.93
C ILE A 159 19.59 2.73 -5.81
N PHE A 160 19.98 1.80 -6.67
CA PHE A 160 21.32 1.24 -6.67
C PHE A 160 22.40 2.33 -6.77
N ARG A 161 22.23 3.31 -7.67
CA ARG A 161 23.17 4.44 -7.78
C ARG A 161 23.22 5.29 -6.50
N LYS A 162 22.07 5.54 -5.88
CA LYS A 162 22.01 6.30 -4.62
C LYS A 162 22.73 5.56 -3.50
N LEU A 163 22.45 4.28 -3.32
CA LEU A 163 23.06 3.45 -2.27
C LEU A 163 24.56 3.21 -2.52
N SER A 164 25.01 3.09 -3.77
CA SER A 164 26.43 2.89 -4.08
C SER A 164 27.31 4.10 -3.78
N LEU A 165 26.74 5.28 -3.55
CA LEU A 165 27.44 6.49 -3.09
C LEU A 165 27.63 6.52 -1.57
N ILE A 166 26.96 5.63 -0.86
CA ILE A 166 27.13 5.43 0.58
C ILE A 166 28.25 4.40 0.73
N HIS A 167 29.40 4.83 1.26
CA HIS A 167 30.48 3.90 1.60
C HIS A 167 30.01 3.02 2.77
N ILE A 168 29.63 1.81 2.44
CA ILE A 168 29.30 0.76 3.41
C ILE A 168 30.57 -0.03 3.71
#